data_6d45aa5fcc9255fc0370bcb1cbeffc15
#
_entry.id   6d45aa5fcc9255fc0370bcb1cbeffc15
#
_cell.length_a   1.000
_cell.length_b   1.000
_cell.length_c   1.000
_cell.angle_alpha   90.00
_cell.angle_beta   90.00
_cell.angle_gamma   90.00
#
_symmetry.space_group_name_H-M   'P 1'
#
loop_
_entity.id
_entity.type
_entity.pdbx_description
1 polymer ?
#
loop_
_entity_poly.entity_id
_entity_poly.type
_entity_poly.pdbx_seq_one_letter_code
_entity_poly.pdbx_strand_id
1 'polypeptide(L)'
;MRKLSIAALIIAAAFSVGLAQDTGATQTNADTGTPNMGQAPREPNGVGRLDLRVVDESGQPVKGAHARLGSTRSDGYFCESWNWTDAKGVAVLPPIHMGTLKLTIKAKGYQTQKLDVATGSLSEPVRVTLVRKK
;
A
#
# COMPACT_ATOMS: atom_id res chain seq x y z
N MET A 1 58.36 -33.92 32.89
CA MET A 1 58.51 -32.52 33.19
C MET A 1 57.80 -31.71 32.17
N ARG A 2 56.81 -31.20 32.56
CA ARG A 2 56.25 -29.96 32.20
C ARG A 2 56.13 -29.65 30.77
N LYS A 3 55.01 -29.91 30.23
CA LYS A 3 54.63 -29.23 29.00
C LYS A 3 53.29 -28.62 29.19
N LEU A 4 53.28 -27.38 29.45
CA LEU A 4 52.12 -26.57 29.44
C LEU A 4 51.71 -26.35 28.01
N SER A 5 50.65 -26.97 27.65
CA SER A 5 49.98 -26.65 26.40
C SER A 5 48.95 -25.57 26.69
N ILE A 6 49.29 -24.43 26.27
CA ILE A 6 48.35 -23.32 26.29
C ILE A 6 47.44 -23.52 25.09
N ALA A 7 46.25 -23.97 25.36
CA ALA A 7 45.22 -23.96 24.34
C ALA A 7 44.75 -22.53 24.17
N ALA A 8 45.14 -21.98 23.06
CA ALA A 8 44.56 -20.69 22.66
C ALA A 8 43.13 -20.89 22.30
N LEU A 9 42.29 -20.41 23.15
CA LEU A 9 40.89 -20.35 22.91
C LEU A 9 40.61 -19.23 21.92
N ILE A 10 40.47 -19.58 20.68
CA ILE A 10 39.96 -18.64 19.67
C ILE A 10 38.49 -18.59 19.84
N ILE A 11 38.05 -17.58 20.54
CA ILE A 11 36.66 -17.22 20.50
C ILE A 11 36.41 -16.55 19.17
N ALA A 12 35.97 -17.33 18.24
CA ALA A 12 35.34 -16.79 17.06
C ALA A 12 34.01 -16.23 17.51
N ALA A 13 34.00 -14.99 17.85
CA ALA A 13 32.77 -14.26 17.97
C ALA A 13 32.17 -14.19 16.55
N ALA A 14 31.37 -15.14 16.24
CA ALA A 14 30.49 -15.02 15.12
C ALA A 14 29.54 -13.91 15.46
N PHE A 15 29.86 -12.73 15.07
CA PHE A 15 28.90 -11.71 14.93
C PHE A 15 28.01 -12.11 13.78
N SER A 16 27.06 -12.94 14.06
CA SER A 16 25.86 -12.88 13.29
C SER A 16 25.31 -11.51 13.56
N VAL A 17 25.69 -10.61 12.75
CA VAL A 17 24.90 -9.44 12.55
C VAL A 17 23.57 -9.98 12.09
N GLY A 18 22.69 -10.15 13.03
CA GLY A 18 21.31 -10.30 12.72
C GLY A 18 20.96 -9.01 12.05
N LEU A 19 21.08 -9.06 10.78
CA LEU A 19 20.51 -8.05 9.98
C LEU A 19 19.05 -8.07 10.32
N ALA A 20 18.69 -7.14 11.08
CA ALA A 20 17.34 -6.78 11.11
C ALA A 20 16.99 -6.46 9.68
N GLN A 21 16.75 -7.49 8.97
CA GLN A 21 16.21 -7.35 7.70
C GLN A 21 14.94 -6.70 7.93
N ASP A 22 14.95 -5.58 7.52
CA ASP A 22 13.77 -4.92 7.33
C ASP A 22 12.84 -5.82 6.52
N THR A 23 12.14 -6.54 7.28
CA THR A 23 11.16 -7.42 6.75
C THR A 23 9.97 -6.69 6.18
N GLY A 24 9.89 -5.39 6.41
CA GLY A 24 8.95 -4.57 5.70
C GLY A 24 9.17 -4.59 4.20
N ALA A 25 10.28 -5.12 3.81
CA ALA A 25 10.60 -5.27 2.41
C ALA A 25 9.85 -6.38 1.69
N THR A 26 8.93 -7.03 2.29
CA THR A 26 7.97 -7.81 1.52
C THR A 26 7.10 -6.87 0.69
N GLN A 27 7.76 -5.99 0.02
CA GLN A 27 7.08 -5.17 -0.95
C GLN A 27 6.62 -6.08 -2.06
N THR A 28 5.37 -6.04 -2.31
CA THR A 28 4.84 -6.72 -3.47
C THR A 28 5.55 -6.15 -4.69
N ASN A 29 6.04 -7.01 -5.51
CA ASN A 29 6.76 -6.62 -6.73
C ASN A 29 5.95 -5.68 -7.62
N ALA A 30 4.64 -5.69 -7.49
CA ALA A 30 3.74 -4.81 -8.21
C ALA A 30 3.99 -3.31 -7.97
N ASP A 31 4.69 -3.00 -6.89
CA ASP A 31 4.86 -1.62 -6.45
C ASP A 31 6.25 -1.07 -6.75
N THR A 32 7.11 -1.92 -7.25
CA THR A 32 8.50 -1.57 -7.49
C THR A 32 8.62 -0.52 -8.59
N GLY A 33 9.25 0.57 -8.26
CA GLY A 33 9.57 1.64 -9.20
C GLY A 33 8.44 2.62 -9.49
N THR A 34 7.28 2.48 -8.83
CA THR A 34 6.20 3.45 -9.00
C THR A 34 6.18 4.42 -7.82
N PRO A 35 6.44 5.71 -8.07
CA PRO A 35 6.42 6.70 -6.99
C PRO A 35 5.06 6.79 -6.31
N ASN A 36 5.07 7.01 -5.01
CA ASN A 36 3.85 7.28 -4.27
C ASN A 36 3.34 8.68 -4.59
N MET A 37 2.12 8.76 -5.08
CA MET A 37 1.44 10.00 -5.42
C MET A 37 0.32 10.34 -4.42
N GLY A 38 0.17 9.54 -3.39
CA GLY A 38 -0.82 9.78 -2.34
C GLY A 38 -0.49 11.01 -1.52
N GLN A 39 -1.52 11.68 -1.07
CA GLN A 39 -1.37 12.88 -0.24
C GLN A 39 -2.54 12.98 0.73
N ALA A 40 -2.25 12.90 2.01
CA ALA A 40 -3.25 13.17 3.04
C ALA A 40 -3.58 14.66 3.10
N PRO A 41 -4.84 15.03 3.38
CA PRO A 41 -5.19 16.43 3.56
C PRO A 41 -4.50 16.99 4.80
N ARG A 42 -4.15 18.27 4.77
CA ARG A 42 -3.46 18.95 5.87
C ARG A 42 -4.43 19.37 6.99
N GLU A 43 -5.71 19.41 6.68
CA GLU A 43 -6.77 19.83 7.60
C GLU A 43 -8.05 19.07 7.32
N PRO A 44 -8.99 19.03 8.25
CA PRO A 44 -10.30 18.41 8.00
C PRO A 44 -10.97 19.04 6.78
N ASN A 45 -11.55 18.21 5.93
CA ASN A 45 -12.13 18.60 4.64
C ASN A 45 -11.14 19.25 3.65
N GLY A 46 -9.84 19.15 3.91
CA GLY A 46 -8.80 19.63 3.02
C GLY A 46 -8.66 18.77 1.77
N VAL A 47 -7.90 19.26 0.80
CA VAL A 47 -7.64 18.54 -0.44
C VAL A 47 -6.57 17.48 -0.23
N GLY A 48 -6.85 16.27 -0.70
CA GLY A 48 -5.91 15.16 -0.69
C GLY A 48 -6.02 14.37 -1.99
N ARG A 49 -5.18 13.36 -2.12
CA ARG A 49 -5.12 12.50 -3.30
C ARG A 49 -4.89 11.06 -2.90
N LEU A 50 -5.61 10.15 -3.50
CA LEU A 50 -5.48 8.72 -3.25
C LEU A 50 -4.64 8.06 -4.33
N ASP A 51 -3.60 7.34 -3.90
CA ASP A 51 -2.81 6.44 -4.73
C ASP A 51 -3.26 5.01 -4.41
N LEU A 52 -3.85 4.34 -5.39
CA LEU A 52 -4.40 3.00 -5.24
C LEU A 52 -3.51 1.98 -5.93
N ARG A 53 -3.23 0.89 -5.24
CA ARG A 53 -2.49 -0.26 -5.77
C ARG A 53 -3.37 -1.50 -5.67
N VAL A 54 -3.67 -2.11 -6.81
CA VAL A 54 -4.59 -3.24 -6.90
C VAL A 54 -3.87 -4.48 -7.41
N VAL A 55 -3.96 -5.55 -6.65
CA VAL A 55 -3.42 -6.86 -7.00
C VAL A 55 -4.51 -7.91 -6.90
N ASP A 56 -4.30 -9.06 -7.52
CA ASP A 56 -5.13 -10.24 -7.34
C ASP A 56 -4.63 -11.10 -6.17
N GLU A 57 -5.27 -12.23 -5.93
CA GLU A 57 -4.94 -13.13 -4.83
C GLU A 57 -3.53 -13.75 -4.96
N SER A 58 -2.95 -13.76 -6.15
CA SER A 58 -1.59 -14.23 -6.37
C SER A 58 -0.55 -13.11 -6.31
N GLY A 59 -0.97 -11.88 -6.00
CA GLY A 59 -0.08 -10.71 -5.92
C GLY A 59 0.21 -10.05 -7.25
N GLN A 60 -0.46 -10.45 -8.33
CA GLN A 60 -0.26 -9.86 -9.65
C GLN A 60 -1.07 -8.57 -9.80
N PRO A 61 -0.51 -7.54 -10.46
CA PRO A 61 -1.24 -6.31 -10.70
C PRO A 61 -2.50 -6.55 -11.53
N VAL A 62 -3.56 -5.85 -11.18
CA VAL A 62 -4.82 -5.89 -11.93
C VAL A 62 -4.97 -4.61 -12.74
N LYS A 63 -4.89 -4.74 -14.06
CA LYS A 63 -5.09 -3.64 -14.99
C LYS A 63 -6.58 -3.44 -15.29
N GLY A 64 -6.99 -2.20 -15.45
CA GLY A 64 -8.35 -1.88 -15.88
C GLY A 64 -9.40 -1.98 -14.77
N ALA A 65 -8.98 -2.05 -13.52
CA ALA A 65 -9.90 -1.94 -12.40
C ALA A 65 -10.39 -0.49 -12.26
N HIS A 66 -11.69 -0.32 -12.18
CA HIS A 66 -12.30 0.98 -11.98
C HIS A 66 -12.38 1.29 -10.49
N ALA A 67 -11.72 2.35 -10.08
CA ALA A 67 -11.73 2.83 -8.71
C ALA A 67 -12.54 4.13 -8.63
N ARG A 68 -13.44 4.18 -7.67
CA ARG A 68 -14.26 5.35 -7.39
C ARG A 68 -14.14 5.69 -5.91
N LEU A 69 -13.74 6.90 -5.62
CA LEU A 69 -13.62 7.42 -4.27
C LEU A 69 -14.71 8.46 -4.04
N GLY A 70 -15.62 8.16 -3.14
CA GLY A 70 -16.61 9.11 -2.66
C GLY A 70 -16.13 9.75 -1.38
N SER A 71 -16.32 11.07 -1.26
CA SER A 71 -15.93 11.83 -0.09
C SER A 71 -17.10 12.69 0.36
N THR A 72 -17.51 12.51 1.60
CA THR A 72 -18.54 13.34 2.23
C THR A 72 -17.90 14.24 3.28
N ARG A 73 -17.93 15.54 3.03
CA ARG A 73 -17.40 16.52 3.97
C ARG A 73 -18.31 16.64 5.20
N SER A 74 -17.76 17.17 6.28
CA SER A 74 -18.52 17.37 7.52
C SER A 74 -19.70 18.31 7.38
N ASP A 75 -19.68 19.20 6.37
CA ASP A 75 -20.80 20.08 6.04
C ASP A 75 -21.85 19.42 5.11
N GLY A 76 -21.68 18.14 4.80
CA GLY A 76 -22.58 17.36 3.94
C GLY A 76 -22.28 17.46 2.47
N TYR A 77 -21.29 18.24 2.05
CA TYR A 77 -20.92 18.35 0.65
C TYR A 77 -20.27 17.04 0.17
N PHE A 78 -20.70 16.54 -0.97
CA PHE A 78 -20.19 15.30 -1.56
C PHE A 78 -19.28 15.60 -2.76
N CYS A 79 -18.08 14.99 -2.73
CA CYS A 79 -17.14 15.02 -3.83
C CYS A 79 -16.83 13.58 -4.27
N GLU A 80 -16.43 13.43 -5.51
CA GLU A 80 -16.08 12.10 -6.00
C GLU A 80 -14.94 12.20 -7.00
N SER A 81 -14.12 11.15 -7.03
CA SER A 81 -12.96 11.03 -7.89
C SER A 81 -12.89 9.59 -8.38
N TRP A 82 -12.43 9.36 -9.59
CA TRP A 82 -12.30 8.02 -10.16
C TRP A 82 -11.12 7.93 -11.12
N ASN A 83 -10.66 6.71 -11.31
CA ASN A 83 -9.66 6.38 -12.33
C ASN A 83 -9.65 4.87 -12.55
N TRP A 84 -8.94 4.41 -13.56
CA TRP A 84 -8.69 3.00 -13.82
C TRP A 84 -7.25 2.66 -13.52
N THR A 85 -7.01 1.43 -13.07
CA THR A 85 -5.64 0.96 -12.85
C THR A 85 -4.93 0.74 -14.18
N ASP A 86 -3.63 1.03 -14.18
CA ASP A 86 -2.73 0.79 -15.30
C ASP A 86 -2.16 -0.65 -15.29
N ALA A 87 -1.20 -0.92 -16.16
CA ALA A 87 -0.57 -2.23 -16.26
C ALA A 87 0.17 -2.66 -14.98
N LYS A 88 0.52 -1.72 -14.12
CA LYS A 88 1.14 -1.98 -12.81
C LYS A 88 0.12 -2.10 -11.68
N GLY A 89 -1.16 -2.04 -11.99
CA GLY A 89 -2.22 -2.07 -11.00
C GLY A 89 -2.39 -0.77 -10.22
N VAL A 90 -1.87 0.33 -10.72
CA VAL A 90 -1.85 1.62 -10.05
C VAL A 90 -2.92 2.53 -10.64
N ALA A 91 -3.69 3.16 -9.77
CA ALA A 91 -4.61 4.25 -10.10
C ALA A 91 -4.39 5.41 -9.16
N VAL A 92 -3.93 6.53 -9.68
CA VAL A 92 -3.85 7.78 -8.93
C VAL A 92 -5.11 8.57 -9.24
N LEU A 93 -5.93 8.79 -8.22
CA LEU A 93 -7.19 9.51 -8.41
C LEU A 93 -6.97 11.00 -8.35
N PRO A 94 -7.72 11.79 -9.14
CA PRO A 94 -7.65 13.24 -9.05
C PRO A 94 -7.89 13.75 -7.63
N PRO A 95 -7.22 14.83 -7.22
CA PRO A 95 -7.40 15.38 -5.88
C PRO A 95 -8.83 15.87 -5.65
N ILE A 96 -9.35 15.60 -4.46
CA ILE A 96 -10.65 16.11 -4.02
C ILE A 96 -10.58 16.55 -2.56
N HIS A 97 -11.60 17.25 -2.11
CA HIS A 97 -11.78 17.51 -0.69
C HIS A 97 -12.08 16.22 0.05
N MET A 98 -11.35 15.96 1.11
CA MET A 98 -11.37 14.69 1.83
C MET A 98 -12.12 14.80 3.14
N GLY A 99 -13.37 14.32 3.13
CA GLY A 99 -14.15 14.09 4.35
C GLY A 99 -14.14 12.62 4.73
N THR A 100 -15.32 12.04 4.92
CA THR A 100 -15.48 10.58 5.10
C THR A 100 -15.34 9.91 3.74
N LEU A 101 -14.41 8.99 3.62
CA LEU A 101 -14.04 8.36 2.35
C LEU A 101 -14.60 6.96 2.20
N LYS A 102 -15.20 6.70 1.06
CA LYS A 102 -15.62 5.35 0.66
C LYS A 102 -15.05 5.02 -0.71
N LEU A 103 -14.27 3.95 -0.75
CA LEU A 103 -13.62 3.48 -1.96
C LEU A 103 -14.37 2.27 -2.51
N THR A 104 -14.71 2.32 -3.78
CA THR A 104 -15.32 1.19 -4.50
C THR A 104 -14.44 0.80 -5.66
N ILE A 105 -14.12 -0.48 -5.78
CA ILE A 105 -13.27 -1.00 -6.85
C ILE A 105 -14.02 -2.11 -7.57
N LYS A 106 -14.12 -1.98 -8.89
CA LYS A 106 -14.77 -2.94 -9.78
C LYS A 106 -13.83 -3.35 -10.88
N ALA A 107 -13.68 -4.64 -11.08
CA ALA A 107 -12.93 -5.19 -12.20
C ALA A 107 -13.63 -6.41 -12.77
N LYS A 108 -13.55 -6.57 -14.07
CA LYS A 108 -14.17 -7.71 -14.76
C LYS A 108 -13.58 -9.02 -14.23
N GLY A 109 -14.44 -9.95 -13.82
CA GLY A 109 -14.01 -11.23 -13.28
C GLY A 109 -13.67 -11.24 -11.80
N TYR A 110 -13.78 -10.10 -11.13
CA TYR A 110 -13.51 -9.95 -9.70
C TYR A 110 -14.74 -9.50 -8.93
N GLN A 111 -14.78 -9.85 -7.67
CA GLN A 111 -15.80 -9.35 -6.77
C GLN A 111 -15.59 -7.84 -6.53
N THR A 112 -16.68 -7.09 -6.48
CA THR A 112 -16.61 -5.67 -6.14
C THR A 112 -16.13 -5.51 -4.70
N GLN A 113 -15.12 -4.66 -4.50
CA GLN A 113 -14.63 -4.30 -3.17
C GLN A 113 -15.14 -2.92 -2.80
N LYS A 114 -15.64 -2.83 -1.57
CA LYS A 114 -16.04 -1.56 -0.96
C LYS A 114 -15.36 -1.45 0.39
N LEU A 115 -14.67 -0.35 0.64
CA LEU A 115 -13.97 -0.15 1.89
C LEU A 115 -13.97 1.30 2.31
N ASP A 116 -13.90 1.52 3.61
CA ASP A 116 -13.68 2.83 4.18
C ASP A 116 -12.19 3.12 4.22
N VAL A 117 -11.81 4.33 3.92
CA VAL A 117 -10.43 4.77 3.91
C VAL A 117 -10.26 5.90 4.91
N ALA A 118 -9.25 5.80 5.76
CA ALA A 118 -8.90 6.86 6.68
C ALA A 118 -8.14 7.97 5.94
N THR A 119 -8.60 9.20 6.04
CA THR A 119 -7.96 10.34 5.37
C THR A 119 -6.51 10.51 5.76
N GLY A 120 -6.16 10.25 7.02
CA GLY A 120 -4.79 10.35 7.51
C GLY A 120 -3.84 9.31 6.93
N SER A 121 -4.35 8.22 6.37
CA SER A 121 -3.53 7.16 5.78
C SER A 121 -3.13 7.42 4.32
N LEU A 122 -3.62 8.49 3.71
CA LEU A 122 -3.42 8.76 2.28
C LEU A 122 -2.01 9.21 1.92
N SER A 123 -1.17 9.49 2.88
CA SER A 123 0.27 9.72 2.64
C SER A 123 0.99 8.46 2.14
N GLU A 124 0.36 7.30 2.33
CA GLU A 124 0.83 6.02 1.81
C GLU A 124 -0.13 5.49 0.76
N PRO A 125 0.34 4.66 -0.20
CA PRO A 125 -0.57 4.02 -1.15
C PRO A 125 -1.59 3.12 -0.44
N VAL A 126 -2.81 3.15 -0.92
CA VAL A 126 -3.86 2.23 -0.47
C VAL A 126 -3.76 0.94 -1.29
N ARG A 127 -3.55 -0.17 -0.64
CA ARG A 127 -3.36 -1.48 -1.27
C ARG A 127 -4.61 -2.32 -1.12
N VAL A 128 -5.08 -2.87 -2.23
CA VAL A 128 -6.29 -3.68 -2.25
C VAL A 128 -6.04 -4.97 -3.04
N THR A 129 -6.46 -6.08 -2.48
CA THR A 129 -6.45 -7.38 -3.14
C THR A 129 -7.85 -7.72 -3.63
N LEU A 130 -7.99 -7.94 -4.93
CA LEU A 130 -9.25 -8.36 -5.51
C LEU A 130 -9.38 -9.89 -5.51
N VAL A 131 -10.57 -10.35 -5.22
CA VAL A 131 -10.93 -11.77 -5.22
C VAL A 131 -11.72 -12.10 -6.48
N ARG A 132 -11.32 -13.16 -7.18
CA ARG A 132 -12.01 -13.60 -8.38
C ARG A 132 -13.44 -14.06 -8.06
N LYS A 133 -14.34 -13.80 -8.96
CA LYS A 133 -15.67 -14.41 -8.91
C LYS A 133 -15.56 -15.91 -9.16
N LYS A 134 -16.35 -16.66 -8.43
CA LYS A 134 -16.51 -18.09 -8.66
C LYS A 134 -17.46 -18.36 -9.79
#